data_a56ddcccec1351a3ff136e1c4d77bac0
#
_entry.id   a56ddcccec1351a3ff136e1c4d77bac0
#
_cell.length_a   1.000
_cell.length_b   1.000
_cell.length_c   1.000
_cell.angle_alpha   90.00
_cell.angle_beta   90.00
_cell.angle_gamma   90.00
#
_symmetry.space_group_name_H-M   'P 1'
#
loop_
_entity.id
_entity.type
_entity.pdbx_description
1 polymer ?
#
loop_
_entity_poly.entity_id
_entity_poly.type
_entity_poly.pdbx_seq_one_letter_code
_entity_poly.pdbx_strand_id
1 'polypeptide(L)'
;MDWKNQQVGHTVFGRGAVAALENGVMTVSFGAGIKKFPYPAAFERFLTALDPAAQTIAQADLAALREEQAAARAEKERLQAEKLERRRAEAAALRHTTKKTAPRRTVKKQA
;
A
#
# COMPACT_ATOMS: atom_id res chain seq x y z
N MET A 1 -1.76 -23.96 0.36
CA MET A 1 -3.12 -24.46 0.67
C MET A 1 -4.05 -24.23 -0.52
N ASP A 2 -4.92 -25.20 -0.76
CA ASP A 2 -5.94 -25.04 -1.79
C ASP A 2 -7.18 -24.38 -1.17
N TRP A 3 -7.52 -23.20 -1.60
CA TRP A 3 -8.65 -22.45 -1.09
C TRP A 3 -9.99 -22.87 -1.72
N LYS A 4 -9.94 -23.59 -2.81
CA LYS A 4 -11.15 -24.05 -3.49
C LYS A 4 -12.00 -24.91 -2.57
N ASN A 5 -13.28 -24.61 -2.51
CA ASN A 5 -14.26 -25.28 -1.64
C ASN A 5 -14.11 -24.99 -0.14
N GLN A 6 -13.22 -24.09 0.26
CA GLN A 6 -13.14 -23.66 1.64
C GLN A 6 -14.32 -22.75 1.96
N GLN A 7 -14.88 -22.90 3.14
CA GLN A 7 -15.97 -22.05 3.59
C GLN A 7 -15.45 -20.80 4.29
N VAL A 8 -16.04 -19.69 3.97
CA VAL A 8 -15.72 -18.40 4.58
C VAL A 8 -16.99 -17.68 4.99
N GLY A 9 -16.87 -16.77 5.94
CA GLY A 9 -17.95 -15.91 6.36
C GLY A 9 -17.66 -14.47 5.97
N HIS A 10 -18.66 -13.75 5.54
CA HIS A 10 -18.57 -12.32 5.25
C HIS A 10 -19.46 -11.56 6.22
N THR A 11 -19.02 -10.37 6.62
CA THR A 11 -19.76 -9.55 7.58
C THR A 11 -21.13 -9.10 7.06
N VAL A 12 -21.27 -8.95 5.76
CA VAL A 12 -22.52 -8.49 5.12
C VAL A 12 -23.24 -9.63 4.40
N PHE A 13 -22.50 -10.40 3.60
CA PHE A 13 -23.10 -11.45 2.74
C PHE A 13 -23.30 -12.78 3.45
N GLY A 14 -22.76 -12.94 4.64
CA GLY A 14 -22.90 -14.16 5.39
C GLY A 14 -21.93 -15.24 4.93
N ARG A 15 -22.39 -16.49 5.01
CA ARG A 15 -21.54 -17.65 4.71
C ARG A 15 -21.44 -17.90 3.21
N GLY A 16 -20.25 -18.24 2.75
CA GLY A 16 -20.01 -18.59 1.35
C GLY A 16 -18.92 -19.64 1.23
N ALA A 17 -18.66 -20.06 0.01
CA ALA A 17 -17.61 -21.02 -0.30
C ALA A 17 -16.68 -20.44 -1.35
N VAL A 18 -15.39 -20.67 -1.20
CA VAL A 18 -14.41 -20.20 -2.17
C VAL A 18 -14.52 -21.03 -3.45
N ALA A 19 -14.76 -20.38 -4.56
CA ALA A 19 -14.82 -21.02 -5.87
C ALA A 19 -13.45 -21.13 -6.50
N ALA A 20 -12.62 -20.09 -6.35
CA ALA A 20 -11.28 -20.06 -6.90
C ALA A 20 -10.42 -18.98 -6.22
N LEU A 21 -9.13 -19.16 -6.30
CA LEU A 21 -8.16 -18.12 -5.91
C LEU A 21 -7.10 -18.06 -6.97
N GLU A 22 -7.06 -16.95 -7.72
CA GLU A 22 -6.13 -16.75 -8.83
C GLU A 22 -5.60 -15.33 -8.81
N ASN A 23 -4.30 -15.18 -9.04
CA ASN A 23 -3.66 -13.86 -9.20
C ASN A 23 -3.97 -12.89 -8.04
N GLY A 24 -4.07 -13.40 -6.82
CA GLY A 24 -4.38 -12.56 -5.67
C GLY A 24 -5.84 -12.16 -5.56
N VAL A 25 -6.72 -12.77 -6.34
CA VAL A 25 -8.17 -12.53 -6.31
C VAL A 25 -8.88 -13.81 -5.89
N MET A 26 -9.63 -13.71 -4.80
CA MET A 26 -10.44 -14.81 -4.29
C MET A 26 -11.88 -14.65 -4.74
N THR A 27 -12.39 -15.66 -5.46
CA THR A 27 -13.78 -15.68 -5.89
C THR A 27 -14.57 -16.50 -4.89
N VAL A 28 -15.58 -15.91 -4.30
CA VAL A 28 -16.42 -16.57 -3.27
C VAL A 28 -17.86 -16.61 -3.75
N SER A 29 -18.46 -17.79 -3.63
CA SER A 29 -19.87 -17.97 -3.96
C SER A 29 -20.70 -17.85 -2.69
N PHE A 30 -21.52 -16.83 -2.63
CA PHE A 30 -22.51 -16.63 -1.56
C PHE A 30 -23.91 -16.99 -2.05
N GLY A 31 -24.84 -17.13 -1.13
CA GLY A 31 -26.24 -17.31 -1.51
C GLY A 31 -26.79 -16.18 -2.38
N ALA A 32 -26.27 -14.97 -2.18
CA ALA A 32 -26.68 -13.79 -2.96
C ALA A 32 -25.96 -13.68 -4.31
N GLY A 33 -24.95 -14.49 -4.57
CA GLY A 33 -24.21 -14.45 -5.83
C GLY A 33 -22.71 -14.61 -5.62
N ILE A 34 -21.97 -14.48 -6.71
CA ILE A 34 -20.52 -14.65 -6.68
C ILE A 34 -19.87 -13.26 -6.50
N LYS A 35 -18.92 -13.18 -5.59
CA LYS A 35 -18.17 -11.95 -5.31
C LYS A 35 -16.68 -12.23 -5.39
N LYS A 36 -15.92 -11.22 -5.75
CA LYS A 36 -14.45 -11.28 -5.85
C LYS A 36 -13.83 -10.37 -4.80
N PHE A 37 -12.81 -10.85 -4.16
CA PHE A 37 -12.12 -10.10 -3.10
C PHE A 37 -10.60 -10.20 -3.28
N PRO A 38 -9.86 -9.16 -2.89
CA PRO A 38 -8.41 -9.26 -2.89
C PRO A 38 -7.94 -10.19 -1.75
N TYR A 39 -7.09 -11.13 -2.06
CA TYR A 39 -6.50 -12.03 -1.07
C TYR A 39 -5.05 -11.62 -0.79
N PRO A 40 -4.58 -11.62 0.41
CA PRO A 40 -5.28 -11.95 1.68
C PRO A 40 -5.96 -10.74 2.34
N ALA A 41 -5.95 -9.58 1.72
CA ALA A 41 -6.43 -8.33 2.31
C ALA A 41 -7.89 -8.41 2.79
N ALA A 42 -8.74 -9.14 2.09
CA ALA A 42 -10.14 -9.27 2.46
C ALA A 42 -10.33 -9.94 3.83
N PHE A 43 -9.39 -10.78 4.25
CA PHE A 43 -9.46 -11.44 5.55
C PHE A 43 -9.13 -10.50 6.71
N GLU A 44 -8.70 -9.29 6.43
CA GLU A 44 -8.46 -8.30 7.46
C GLU A 44 -9.77 -7.81 8.09
N ARG A 45 -10.81 -7.59 7.30
CA ARG A 45 -12.05 -6.98 7.78
C ARG A 45 -13.32 -7.70 7.34
N PHE A 46 -13.34 -8.23 6.15
CA PHE A 46 -14.58 -8.70 5.53
C PHE A 46 -14.78 -10.20 5.63
N LEU A 47 -13.73 -10.96 5.46
CA LEU A 47 -13.79 -12.41 5.40
C LEU A 47 -13.17 -13.07 6.61
N THR A 48 -13.75 -14.20 7.00
CA THR A 48 -13.20 -15.08 8.02
C THR A 48 -13.33 -16.50 7.53
N ALA A 49 -12.25 -17.26 7.54
CA ALA A 49 -12.32 -18.67 7.18
C ALA A 49 -12.98 -19.46 8.31
N LEU A 50 -13.91 -20.34 7.97
CA LEU A 50 -14.59 -21.16 8.97
C LEU A 50 -13.73 -22.31 9.46
N ASP A 51 -12.79 -22.78 8.62
CA ASP A 51 -11.83 -23.79 9.02
C ASP A 51 -10.67 -23.12 9.78
N PRO A 52 -10.36 -23.54 11.01
CA PRO A 52 -9.25 -22.96 11.77
C PRO A 52 -7.92 -23.03 11.05
N ALA A 53 -7.63 -24.10 10.33
CA ALA A 53 -6.39 -24.24 9.58
C ALA A 53 -6.32 -23.20 8.44
N ALA A 54 -7.42 -23.01 7.73
CA ALA A 54 -7.53 -22.02 6.67
C ALA A 54 -7.40 -20.61 7.23
N GLN A 55 -8.01 -20.34 8.37
CA GLN A 55 -7.92 -19.05 9.04
C GLN A 55 -6.47 -18.73 9.44
N THR A 56 -5.75 -19.70 9.96
CA THR A 56 -4.35 -19.55 10.33
C THR A 56 -3.50 -19.19 9.11
N ILE A 57 -3.73 -19.87 8.00
CA ILE A 57 -3.02 -19.60 6.74
C ILE A 57 -3.35 -18.20 6.22
N ALA A 58 -4.61 -17.82 6.24
CA ALA A 58 -5.05 -16.48 5.81
C ALA A 58 -4.41 -15.40 6.66
N GLN A 59 -4.35 -15.58 7.97
CA GLN A 59 -3.73 -14.61 8.87
C GLN A 59 -2.22 -14.51 8.65
N ALA A 60 -1.56 -15.64 8.39
CA ALA A 60 -0.13 -15.65 8.08
C ALA A 60 0.16 -14.91 6.77
N ASP A 61 -0.64 -15.15 5.74
CA ASP A 61 -0.49 -14.48 4.46
C ASP A 61 -0.80 -12.99 4.59
N LEU A 62 -1.78 -12.64 5.40
CA LEU A 62 -2.13 -11.24 5.67
C LEU A 62 -0.99 -10.52 6.39
N ALA A 63 -0.37 -11.17 7.37
CA ALA A 63 0.77 -10.62 8.07
C ALA A 63 1.95 -10.39 7.14
N ALA A 64 2.23 -11.36 6.24
CA ALA A 64 3.28 -11.23 5.25
C ALA A 64 3.01 -10.07 4.29
N LEU A 65 1.75 -9.91 3.86
CA LEU A 65 1.35 -8.80 3.00
C LEU A 65 1.55 -7.45 3.69
N ARG A 66 1.19 -7.35 4.97
CA ARG A 66 1.37 -6.12 5.75
C ARG A 66 2.84 -5.75 5.89
N GLU A 67 3.70 -6.73 6.14
CA GLU A 67 5.14 -6.50 6.22
C GLU A 67 5.69 -6.02 4.87
N GLU A 68 5.28 -6.65 3.80
CA GLU A 68 5.68 -6.28 2.45
C GLU A 68 5.22 -4.86 2.12
N GLN A 69 3.97 -4.53 2.44
CA GLN A 69 3.44 -3.18 2.22
C GLN A 69 4.15 -2.15 3.09
N ALA A 70 4.44 -2.47 4.34
CA ALA A 70 5.15 -1.58 5.25
C ALA A 70 6.57 -1.33 4.74
N ALA A 71 7.27 -2.36 4.27
CA ALA A 71 8.60 -2.22 3.72
C ALA A 71 8.59 -1.38 2.44
N ALA A 72 7.63 -1.63 1.55
CA ALA A 72 7.48 -0.86 0.33
C ALA A 72 7.16 0.60 0.62
N ARG A 73 6.31 0.86 1.61
CA ARG A 73 5.97 2.22 2.02
C ARG A 73 7.17 2.94 2.61
N ALA A 74 7.92 2.27 3.50
CA ALA A 74 9.10 2.86 4.11
C ALA A 74 10.15 3.21 3.05
N GLU A 75 10.38 2.33 2.09
CA GLU A 75 11.31 2.59 1.00
C GLU A 75 10.85 3.76 0.14
N LYS A 76 9.57 3.81 -0.19
CA LYS A 76 8.99 4.88 -0.98
C LYS A 76 9.11 6.22 -0.27
N GLU A 77 8.83 6.26 1.03
CA GLU A 77 8.97 7.48 1.84
C GLU A 77 10.42 7.94 1.89
N ARG A 78 11.35 7.02 2.04
CA ARG A 78 12.78 7.35 2.03
C ARG A 78 13.21 7.96 0.71
N LEU A 79 12.80 7.38 -0.41
CA LEU A 79 13.10 7.91 -1.74
C LEU A 79 12.51 9.30 -1.95
N GLN A 80 11.29 9.51 -1.48
CA GLN A 80 10.65 10.82 -1.56
C GLN A 80 11.37 11.86 -0.70
N ALA A 81 11.81 11.47 0.48
CA ALA A 81 12.58 12.36 1.35
C ALA A 81 13.90 12.77 0.71
N GLU A 82 14.61 11.82 0.09
CA GLU A 82 15.84 12.12 -0.62
C GLU A 82 15.62 13.09 -1.78
N LYS A 83 14.57 12.89 -2.55
CA LYS A 83 14.23 13.78 -3.65
C LYS A 83 13.90 15.19 -3.14
N LEU A 84 13.19 15.27 -2.05
CA LEU A 84 12.81 16.54 -1.45
C LEU A 84 14.03 17.29 -0.93
N GLU A 85 14.94 16.61 -0.25
CA GLU A 85 16.19 17.22 0.19
C GLU A 85 17.03 17.73 -0.97
N ARG A 86 17.10 16.95 -2.04
CA ARG A 86 17.84 17.35 -3.23
C ARG A 86 17.25 18.60 -3.85
N ARG A 87 15.93 18.70 -3.93
CA ARG A 87 15.26 19.91 -4.42
C ARG A 87 15.55 21.12 -3.55
N ARG A 88 15.54 20.93 -2.23
CA ARG A 88 15.86 22.02 -1.30
C ARG A 88 17.28 22.51 -1.49
N ALA A 89 18.22 21.60 -1.65
CA ALA A 89 19.62 21.95 -1.88
C ALA A 89 19.77 22.74 -3.17
N GLU A 90 19.12 22.31 -4.24
CA GLU A 90 19.15 23.03 -5.52
C GLU A 90 18.52 24.41 -5.41
N ALA A 91 17.37 24.52 -4.76
CA ALA A 91 16.69 25.79 -4.57
C ALA A 91 17.53 26.75 -3.74
N ALA A 92 18.18 26.25 -2.69
CA ALA A 92 19.07 27.06 -1.86
C ALA A 92 20.28 27.54 -2.64
N ALA A 93 20.86 26.67 -3.47
CA ALA A 93 22.00 27.03 -4.31
C ALA A 93 21.62 28.09 -5.32
N LEU A 94 20.48 27.98 -5.96
CA LEU A 94 19.98 28.98 -6.90
C LEU A 94 19.71 30.31 -6.21
N ARG A 95 19.10 30.25 -5.03
CA ARG A 95 18.83 31.46 -4.26
C ARG A 95 20.12 32.19 -3.88
N HIS A 96 21.11 31.44 -3.45
CA HIS A 96 22.42 32.00 -3.10
C HIS A 96 23.10 32.65 -4.31
N THR A 97 23.04 31.99 -5.44
CA THR A 97 23.59 32.54 -6.69
C THR A 97 22.89 33.83 -7.10
N THR A 98 21.57 33.85 -6.96
CA THR A 98 20.77 35.03 -7.28
C THR A 98 21.15 36.22 -6.39
N LYS A 99 21.35 35.97 -5.10
CA LYS A 99 21.78 37.03 -4.18
C LYS A 99 23.14 37.62 -4.55
N LYS A 100 24.07 36.79 -5.01
CA LYS A 100 25.36 37.26 -5.44
C LYS A 100 25.27 38.13 -6.66
N THR A 101 24.38 37.83 -7.57
CA THR A 101 24.22 38.62 -8.79
C THR A 101 23.36 39.84 -8.58
N ALA A 102 22.49 39.82 -7.60
CA ALA A 102 21.61 40.94 -7.32
C ALA A 102 22.26 42.17 -6.74
N PRO A 103 23.31 42.00 -5.98
CA PRO A 103 23.93 43.19 -5.37
C PRO A 103 24.57 44.12 -6.28
N ARG A 104 24.23 44.34 -6.76
CA ARG A 104 24.74 45.11 -7.42
C ARG A 104 24.03 46.14 -7.44
N ARG A 105 23.62 46.29 -6.86
CA ARG A 105 23.22 47.08 -6.75
C ARG A 105 23.48 47.87 -6.27
N THR A 106 23.99 47.23 -6.06
CA THR A 106 24.37 47.96 -5.84
C THR A 106 24.80 48.67 -5.94
N VAL A 107 25.09 48.59 -5.94
CA VAL A 107 25.54 49.26 -6.10
C VAL A 107 25.46 50.11 -6.39
N LYS A 108 25.30 50.05 -6.38
CA LYS A 108 25.30 50.92 -6.56
C LYS A 108 25.24 51.77 -6.54
N LYS A 109 25.30 51.48 -6.24
CA LYS A 109 25.36 52.25 -6.00
C LYS A 109 25.74 52.95 -6.18
N GLN A 110 26.14 52.55 -6.30
CA GLN A 110 26.60 53.16 -6.33
C GLN A 110 26.81 53.91 -6.81
N ALA A 111 26.94 53.59 -7.18
CA ALA A 111 27.42 54.43 -7.44
C ALA A 111 27.42 55.41 -7.18
#